data_c1210f68e3d85b83f3a18dd5c2368f43
#
_entry.id   c1210f68e3d85b83f3a18dd5c2368f43
#
_cell.length_a   1.000
_cell.length_b   1.000
_cell.length_c   1.000
_cell.angle_alpha   90.00
_cell.angle_beta   90.00
_cell.angle_gamma   90.00
#
_symmetry.space_group_name_H-M   'P 1'
#
loop_
_entity.id
_entity.type
_entity.pdbx_description
1 polymer ?
#
loop_
_entity_poly.entity_id
_entity_poly.type
_entity_poly.pdbx_seq_one_letter_code
_entity_poly.pdbx_strand_id
1 'polypeptide(L)'
;MAISAAMHRLAEQNLPFERIVVKQNLAAEMFAENSHKSKQIPAIAKKSKSGDSVTLYRVGNHVDVSGGPMVGDTSFLGRRCTIAACHKIDYDGQSLYRFQGVALPKGILLDHVAFGLLEKRASKLNEINLHSAQYASPA
;
A
#
# COMPACT_ATOMS: atom_id res chain seq x y z
N MET A 1 13.13 -6.49 10.69
CA MET A 1 12.13 -6.89 11.68
C MET A 1 11.38 -5.75 12.36
N ALA A 2 11.90 -4.52 12.42
CA ALA A 2 11.16 -3.37 13.00
C ALA A 2 9.82 -3.07 12.30
N ILE A 3 9.77 -3.19 10.97
CA ILE A 3 8.52 -2.94 10.18
C ILE A 3 7.46 -3.97 10.52
N SER A 4 7.80 -5.27 10.56
CA SER A 4 6.81 -6.31 10.93
C SER A 4 6.25 -6.09 12.34
N ALA A 5 7.09 -5.72 13.29
CA ALA A 5 6.64 -5.39 14.64
C ALA A 5 5.72 -4.14 14.67
N ALA A 6 6.00 -3.13 13.83
CA ALA A 6 5.12 -1.98 13.69
C ALA A 6 3.76 -2.36 13.08
N MET A 7 3.74 -3.24 12.07
CA MET A 7 2.51 -3.78 11.48
C MET A 7 1.63 -4.48 12.53
N HIS A 8 2.23 -5.31 13.39
CA HIS A 8 1.50 -5.98 14.49
C HIS A 8 0.89 -4.97 15.46
N ARG A 9 1.66 -3.95 15.87
CA ARG A 9 1.14 -2.90 16.76
C ARG A 9 -0.02 -2.12 16.13
N LEU A 10 0.08 -1.80 14.83
CA LEU A 10 -1.01 -1.14 14.11
C LEU A 10 -2.27 -2.01 14.01
N ALA A 11 -2.10 -3.32 13.79
CA ALA A 11 -3.22 -4.26 13.76
C ALA A 11 -3.96 -4.32 15.12
N GLU A 12 -3.23 -4.19 16.24
CA GLU A 12 -3.82 -4.20 17.58
C GLU A 12 -4.55 -2.90 17.95
N GLN A 13 -4.24 -1.78 17.28
CA GLN A 13 -4.84 -0.47 17.58
C GLN A 13 -6.25 -0.30 16.97
N ASN A 14 -6.68 -1.16 16.08
CA ASN A 14 -7.99 -1.08 15.41
C ASN A 14 -8.26 0.30 14.78
N LEU A 15 -7.25 0.90 14.14
CA LEU A 15 -7.39 2.22 13.52
C LEU A 15 -8.26 2.13 12.27
N PRO A 16 -9.28 2.98 12.13
CA PRO A 16 -10.12 2.98 10.94
C PRO A 16 -9.38 3.47 9.71
N PHE A 17 -9.74 2.92 8.54
CA PHE A 17 -9.38 3.47 7.24
C PHE A 17 -10.47 4.46 6.81
N GLU A 18 -10.15 5.74 6.89
CA GLU A 18 -11.07 6.82 6.52
C GLU A 18 -10.81 7.22 5.06
N ARG A 19 -11.88 7.22 4.25
CA ARG A 19 -11.82 7.53 2.82
C ARG A 19 -12.37 8.93 2.55
N ILE A 20 -11.63 9.71 1.76
CA ILE A 20 -12.10 10.99 1.24
C ILE A 20 -11.77 11.12 -0.26
N VAL A 21 -12.62 11.81 -0.99
CA VAL A 21 -12.35 12.17 -2.39
C VAL A 21 -12.16 13.67 -2.45
N VAL A 22 -11.03 14.09 -3.00
CA VAL A 22 -10.65 15.50 -3.10
C VAL A 22 -10.38 15.88 -4.56
N LYS A 23 -10.41 17.17 -4.87
CA LYS A 23 -9.99 17.65 -6.18
C LYS A 23 -8.50 17.49 -6.39
N GLN A 24 -8.09 17.34 -7.65
CA GLN A 24 -6.71 17.16 -8.07
C GLN A 24 -5.77 18.24 -7.51
N ASN A 25 -6.18 19.51 -7.58
CA ASN A 25 -5.34 20.63 -7.09
C ASN A 25 -5.06 20.53 -5.60
N LEU A 26 -6.05 20.18 -4.78
CA LEU A 26 -5.86 19.99 -3.34
C LEU A 26 -4.96 18.79 -3.06
N ALA A 27 -5.14 17.67 -3.77
CA ALA A 27 -4.24 16.54 -3.64
C ALA A 27 -2.79 16.89 -4.02
N ALA A 28 -2.60 17.66 -5.09
CA ALA A 28 -1.27 18.11 -5.51
C ALA A 28 -0.61 19.00 -4.45
N GLU A 29 -1.36 19.88 -3.81
CA GLU A 29 -0.86 20.70 -2.70
C GLU A 29 -0.48 19.86 -1.48
N MET A 30 -1.33 18.91 -1.08
CA MET A 30 -1.08 18.00 0.06
C MET A 30 0.20 17.16 -0.11
N PHE A 31 0.53 16.78 -1.34
CA PHE A 31 1.69 15.95 -1.64
C PHE A 31 2.82 16.70 -2.37
N ALA A 32 2.86 18.03 -2.28
CA ALA A 32 3.84 18.87 -2.97
C ALA A 32 5.29 18.49 -2.63
N GLU A 33 5.56 18.11 -1.39
CA GLU A 33 6.89 17.69 -0.93
C GLU A 33 7.30 16.28 -1.40
N ASN A 34 6.34 15.47 -1.89
CA ASN A 34 6.61 14.13 -2.38
C ASN A 34 6.59 14.10 -3.92
N SER A 35 7.77 14.25 -4.52
CA SER A 35 7.94 14.35 -5.97
C SER A 35 7.37 13.15 -6.75
N HIS A 36 7.40 11.93 -6.18
CA HIS A 36 6.83 10.74 -6.83
C HIS A 36 5.30 10.82 -6.87
N LYS A 37 4.67 11.20 -5.76
CA LYS A 37 3.21 11.32 -5.69
C LYS A 37 2.69 12.50 -6.50
N SER A 38 3.35 13.64 -6.42
CA SER A 38 2.99 14.82 -7.21
C SER A 38 2.93 14.53 -8.70
N LYS A 39 3.87 13.75 -9.23
CA LYS A 39 3.88 13.33 -10.64
C LYS A 39 2.75 12.36 -10.99
N GLN A 40 2.28 11.55 -10.04
CA GLN A 40 1.23 10.55 -10.27
C GLN A 40 -0.18 11.13 -10.18
N ILE A 41 -0.40 12.15 -9.37
CA ILE A 41 -1.72 12.73 -9.08
C ILE A 41 -2.49 13.11 -10.34
N PRO A 42 -1.92 13.81 -11.35
CA PRO A 42 -2.66 14.16 -12.56
C PRO A 42 -3.14 12.94 -13.35
N ALA A 43 -2.32 11.90 -13.43
CA ALA A 43 -2.66 10.66 -14.11
C ALA A 43 -3.78 9.90 -13.38
N ILE A 44 -3.76 9.90 -12.05
CA ILE A 44 -4.79 9.28 -11.20
C ILE A 44 -6.11 10.06 -11.33
N ALA A 45 -6.06 11.38 -11.24
CA ALA A 45 -7.25 12.23 -11.36
C ALA A 45 -7.94 12.05 -12.70
N LYS A 46 -7.19 12.01 -13.80
CA LYS A 46 -7.72 11.78 -15.16
C LYS A 46 -8.47 10.46 -15.31
N LYS A 47 -8.10 9.43 -14.54
CA LYS A 47 -8.78 8.12 -14.54
C LYS A 47 -10.01 8.06 -13.63
N SER A 48 -10.25 9.06 -12.81
CA SER A 48 -11.42 9.11 -11.95
C SER A 48 -12.72 9.36 -12.75
N LYS A 49 -13.87 9.01 -12.19
CA LYS A 49 -15.17 9.21 -12.84
C LYS A 49 -15.43 10.67 -13.18
N SER A 50 -14.94 11.62 -12.38
CA SER A 50 -15.07 13.06 -12.63
C SER A 50 -13.98 13.64 -13.52
N GLY A 51 -12.89 12.90 -13.76
CA GLY A 51 -11.70 13.36 -14.47
C GLY A 51 -10.82 14.35 -13.70
N ASP A 52 -11.21 14.72 -12.47
CA ASP A 52 -10.57 15.78 -11.68
C ASP A 52 -10.51 15.46 -10.18
N SER A 53 -10.67 14.20 -9.78
CA SER A 53 -10.69 13.81 -8.37
C SER A 53 -9.69 12.74 -8.03
N VAL A 54 -9.25 12.75 -6.79
CA VAL A 54 -8.29 11.78 -6.24
C VAL A 54 -8.86 11.21 -4.95
N THR A 55 -8.81 9.89 -4.80
CA THR A 55 -9.19 9.22 -3.55
C THR A 55 -8.00 9.14 -2.61
N LEU A 56 -8.21 9.60 -1.39
CA LEU A 56 -7.24 9.52 -0.30
C LEU A 56 -7.79 8.62 0.81
N TYR A 57 -6.88 7.95 1.50
CA TYR A 57 -7.17 7.21 2.71
C TYR A 57 -6.31 7.72 3.86
N ARG A 58 -6.91 7.82 5.04
CA ARG A 58 -6.25 8.15 6.29
C ARG A 58 -6.29 6.96 7.24
N VAL A 59 -5.17 6.68 7.90
CA VAL A 59 -5.04 5.73 9.00
C VAL A 59 -4.27 6.42 10.12
N GLY A 60 -4.93 6.73 11.21
CA GLY A 60 -4.34 7.57 12.25
C GLY A 60 -3.91 8.93 11.68
N ASN A 61 -2.62 9.25 11.79
CA ASN A 61 -2.07 10.51 11.28
C ASN A 61 -1.47 10.38 9.86
N HIS A 62 -1.52 9.19 9.26
CA HIS A 62 -0.96 8.97 7.92
C HIS A 62 -2.05 9.09 6.86
N VAL A 63 -1.79 9.92 5.84
CA VAL A 63 -2.67 10.09 4.67
C VAL A 63 -1.92 9.68 3.43
N ASP A 64 -2.59 8.92 2.56
CA ASP A 64 -2.01 8.49 1.29
C ASP A 64 -3.03 8.41 0.17
N VAL A 65 -2.52 8.47 -1.08
CA VAL A 65 -3.31 8.25 -2.29
C VAL A 65 -3.52 6.76 -2.49
N SER A 66 -4.77 6.32 -2.64
CA SER A 66 -5.07 4.94 -2.97
C SER A 66 -6.42 4.83 -3.69
N GLY A 67 -6.49 3.97 -4.71
CA GLY A 67 -7.74 3.68 -5.40
C GLY A 67 -8.74 2.90 -4.54
N GLY A 68 -8.24 2.16 -3.54
CA GLY A 68 -9.08 1.29 -2.70
C GLY A 68 -9.75 0.15 -3.51
N PRO A 69 -10.80 -0.47 -2.97
CA PRO A 69 -11.27 -0.25 -1.59
C PRO A 69 -10.28 -0.75 -0.54
N MET A 70 -10.23 -0.09 0.59
CA MET A 70 -9.49 -0.54 1.77
C MET A 70 -10.40 -1.31 2.72
N VAL A 71 -9.80 -2.08 3.62
CA VAL A 71 -10.50 -2.71 4.76
C VAL A 71 -11.03 -1.65 5.72
N GLY A 72 -11.96 -2.02 6.60
CA GLY A 72 -12.58 -1.08 7.53
C GLY A 72 -11.61 -0.50 8.57
N ASP A 73 -10.72 -1.33 9.08
CA ASP A 73 -9.73 -0.95 10.09
C ASP A 73 -8.49 -1.84 10.04
N THR A 74 -7.46 -1.47 10.78
CA THR A 74 -6.18 -2.17 10.80
C THR A 74 -6.23 -3.56 11.43
N SER A 75 -7.26 -3.91 12.20
CA SER A 75 -7.40 -5.24 12.80
C SER A 75 -7.61 -6.35 11.77
N PHE A 76 -8.08 -6.01 10.56
CA PHE A 76 -8.22 -6.96 9.47
C PHE A 76 -6.88 -7.52 8.98
N LEU A 77 -5.77 -6.88 9.29
CA LEU A 77 -4.43 -7.38 8.94
C LEU A 77 -4.13 -8.75 9.57
N GLY A 78 -4.79 -9.07 10.70
CA GLY A 78 -4.59 -10.33 11.41
C GLY A 78 -3.27 -10.39 12.17
N ARG A 79 -3.07 -11.53 12.84
CA ARG A 79 -1.84 -11.75 13.64
C ARG A 79 -0.68 -12.31 12.85
N ARG A 80 -0.93 -12.88 11.68
CA ARG A 80 0.11 -13.42 10.80
C ARG A 80 0.37 -12.46 9.66
N CYS A 81 1.24 -11.50 9.92
CA CYS A 81 1.76 -10.59 8.90
C CYS A 81 3.26 -10.37 9.12
N THR A 82 4.01 -10.36 8.04
CA THR A 82 5.47 -10.18 8.08
C THR A 82 5.98 -9.56 6.79
N ILE A 83 7.08 -8.82 6.89
CA ILE A 83 7.88 -8.44 5.73
C ILE A 83 8.87 -9.58 5.45
N ALA A 84 8.73 -10.19 4.30
CA ALA A 84 9.53 -11.32 3.86
C ALA A 84 10.85 -10.89 3.21
N ALA A 85 10.88 -9.73 2.54
CA ALA A 85 12.08 -9.21 1.89
C ALA A 85 12.04 -7.69 1.68
N CYS A 86 13.23 -7.12 1.54
CA CYS A 86 13.43 -5.74 1.10
C CYS A 86 14.40 -5.77 -0.09
N HIS A 87 13.96 -5.32 -1.24
CA HIS A 87 14.75 -5.28 -2.46
C HIS A 87 15.09 -3.84 -2.83
N LYS A 88 16.35 -3.60 -3.18
CA LYS A 88 16.75 -2.36 -3.82
C LYS A 88 16.40 -2.45 -5.31
N ILE A 89 15.67 -1.48 -5.82
CA ILE A 89 15.24 -1.41 -7.22
C ILE A 89 15.57 -0.06 -7.81
N ASP A 90 15.84 -0.01 -9.11
CA ASP A 90 15.93 1.23 -9.87
C ASP A 90 14.59 1.52 -10.52
N TYR A 91 14.05 2.70 -10.25
CA TYR A 91 12.79 3.16 -10.81
C TYR A 91 12.94 4.61 -11.28
N ASP A 92 12.75 4.84 -12.57
CA ASP A 92 12.87 6.17 -13.20
C ASP A 92 14.21 6.88 -12.86
N GLY A 93 15.32 6.11 -12.89
CA GLY A 93 16.66 6.61 -12.58
C GLY A 93 16.91 6.89 -11.09
N GLN A 94 16.00 6.48 -10.22
CA GLN A 94 16.14 6.62 -8.78
C GLN A 94 16.19 5.26 -8.07
N SER A 95 17.05 5.19 -7.05
CA SER A 95 17.20 3.99 -6.23
C SER A 95 16.12 3.98 -5.14
N LEU A 96 15.23 3.00 -5.20
CA LEU A 96 14.13 2.82 -4.25
C LEU A 96 14.27 1.48 -3.52
N TYR A 97 13.58 1.36 -2.37
CA TYR A 97 13.47 0.11 -1.63
C TYR A 97 12.05 -0.42 -1.71
N ARG A 98 11.92 -1.64 -2.22
CA ARG A 98 10.66 -2.36 -2.28
C ARG A 98 10.57 -3.35 -1.14
N PHE A 99 9.61 -3.14 -0.25
CA PHE A 99 9.28 -4.07 0.82
C PHE A 99 8.20 -5.02 0.32
N GLN A 100 8.46 -6.32 0.42
CA GLN A 100 7.50 -7.37 0.09
C GLN A 100 7.17 -8.16 1.36
N GLY A 101 5.90 -8.46 1.52
CA GLY A 101 5.44 -9.18 2.69
C GLY A 101 4.23 -10.06 2.39
N VAL A 102 3.79 -10.75 3.42
CA VAL A 102 2.59 -11.58 3.40
C VAL A 102 1.79 -11.33 4.67
N ALA A 103 0.48 -11.31 4.52
CA ALA A 103 -0.45 -11.21 5.63
C ALA A 103 -1.62 -12.15 5.41
N LEU A 104 -2.14 -12.72 6.50
CA LEU A 104 -3.41 -13.44 6.51
C LEU A 104 -4.47 -12.54 7.13
N PRO A 105 -5.61 -12.34 6.47
CA PRO A 105 -6.73 -11.62 7.05
C PRO A 105 -7.18 -12.24 8.38
N LYS A 106 -7.68 -11.41 9.28
CA LYS A 106 -8.25 -11.85 10.55
C LYS A 106 -9.30 -12.93 10.32
N GLY A 107 -9.22 -14.02 11.07
CA GLY A 107 -10.14 -15.15 10.99
C GLY A 107 -9.72 -16.25 10.03
N ILE A 108 -8.72 -16.03 9.18
CA ILE A 108 -8.15 -17.10 8.36
C ILE A 108 -7.08 -17.84 9.15
N LEU A 109 -7.31 -19.12 9.32
CA LEU A 109 -6.35 -20.03 9.96
C LEU A 109 -5.56 -20.76 8.87
N LEU A 110 -4.24 -20.68 8.98
CA LEU A 110 -3.31 -21.43 8.14
C LEU A 110 -2.27 -22.06 9.04
N ASP A 111 -1.88 -23.30 8.75
CA ASP A 111 -0.84 -23.93 9.51
C ASP A 111 0.54 -23.23 9.32
N HIS A 112 1.47 -23.55 10.20
CA HIS A 112 2.76 -22.88 10.21
C HIS A 112 3.59 -23.16 8.95
N VAL A 113 3.53 -24.37 8.43
CA VAL A 113 4.31 -24.78 7.24
C VAL A 113 3.78 -24.05 6.01
N ALA A 114 2.46 -24.02 5.82
CA ALA A 114 1.84 -23.35 4.70
C ALA A 114 2.10 -21.83 4.72
N PHE A 115 2.05 -21.20 5.90
CA PHE A 115 2.43 -19.79 6.02
C PHE A 115 3.89 -19.53 5.65
N GLY A 116 4.80 -20.40 6.08
CA GLY A 116 6.21 -20.33 5.72
C GLY A 116 6.47 -20.46 4.21
N LEU A 117 5.66 -21.25 3.49
CA LEU A 117 5.72 -21.33 2.04
C LEU A 117 5.27 -20.00 1.37
N LEU A 118 4.22 -19.38 1.89
CA LEU A 118 3.78 -18.05 1.41
C LEU A 118 4.84 -16.99 1.65
N GLU A 119 5.47 -16.99 2.82
CA GLU A 119 6.57 -16.08 3.16
C GLU A 119 7.76 -16.26 2.21
N LYS A 120 8.14 -17.50 1.95
CA LYS A 120 9.21 -17.86 1.01
C LYS A 120 8.91 -17.43 -0.42
N ARG A 121 7.64 -17.54 -0.84
CA ARG A 121 7.18 -17.02 -2.14
C ARG A 121 7.23 -15.49 -2.19
N ALA A 122 6.77 -14.82 -1.14
CA ALA A 122 6.77 -13.36 -1.03
C ALA A 122 8.18 -12.76 -0.94
N SER A 123 9.19 -13.54 -0.54
CA SER A 123 10.57 -13.07 -0.46
C SER A 123 11.24 -12.90 -1.83
N LYS A 124 10.72 -13.55 -2.88
CA LYS A 124 11.28 -13.44 -4.24
C LYS A 124 10.85 -12.14 -4.88
N LEU A 125 11.78 -11.44 -5.53
CA LEU A 125 11.46 -10.27 -6.32
C LEU A 125 10.54 -10.66 -7.49
N ASN A 126 9.38 -10.02 -7.56
CA ASN A 126 8.44 -10.21 -8.64
C ASN A 126 8.57 -9.08 -9.66
N GLU A 127 9.32 -9.32 -10.73
CA GLU A 127 9.60 -8.33 -11.79
C GLU A 127 8.34 -7.92 -12.55
N ILE A 128 7.39 -8.84 -12.74
CA ILE A 128 6.12 -8.55 -13.43
C ILE A 128 5.37 -7.42 -12.73
N ASN A 129 5.39 -7.37 -11.40
CA ASN A 129 4.75 -6.32 -10.63
C ASN A 129 5.52 -4.99 -10.62
N LEU A 130 6.79 -4.97 -11.04
CA LEU A 130 7.52 -3.71 -11.22
C LEU A 130 6.97 -2.93 -12.41
N HIS A 131 6.61 -3.61 -13.48
CA HIS A 131 6.01 -3.00 -14.66
C HIS A 131 4.50 -2.74 -14.50
N SER A 132 3.76 -3.60 -13.78
CA SER A 132 2.33 -3.43 -13.57
C SER A 132 1.99 -2.27 -12.61
N ALA A 133 2.91 -1.84 -11.76
CA ALA A 133 2.73 -0.63 -10.97
C ALA A 133 2.58 0.63 -11.85
N GLN A 134 3.10 0.62 -13.07
CA GLN A 134 2.87 1.65 -14.08
C GLN A 134 1.45 1.57 -14.70
N TYR A 135 0.81 0.40 -14.64
CA TYR A 135 -0.47 0.09 -15.30
C TYR A 135 -1.56 -0.36 -14.35
N ALA A 136 -1.33 -0.37 -13.04
CA ALA A 136 -2.40 -0.63 -12.06
C ALA A 136 -3.47 0.43 -12.22
N SER A 137 -4.36 0.20 -13.17
CA SER A 137 -5.62 0.90 -13.23
C SER A 137 -6.37 0.55 -11.95
N PRO A 138 -6.77 1.53 -11.16
CA PRO A 138 -7.82 1.26 -10.19
C PRO A 138 -9.05 0.86 -10.99
N ALA A 139 -9.52 -0.36 -10.77
CA ALA A 139 -10.84 -0.76 -11.22
C ALA A 139 -11.91 0.11 -10.57
#